data_970909e7704c399d5c07bf99a7671fa8
#
_entry.id   970909e7704c399d5c07bf99a7671fa8
#
_cell.length_a   1.000
_cell.length_b   1.000
_cell.length_c   1.000
_cell.angle_alpha   90.00
_cell.angle_beta   90.00
_cell.angle_gamma   90.00
#
_symmetry.space_group_name_H-M   'P 1'
#
loop_
_entity.id
_entity.type
_entity.pdbx_description
1 polymer ?
#
loop_
_entity_poly.entity_id
_entity_poly.type
_entity_poly.pdbx_seq_one_letter_code
_entity_poly.pdbx_strand_id
1 'polypeptide(L)'
;MEFDLENLRQMMTAGIPHMAAVGLDVMSIDEDGILARIPHRPEFVGDPDTGVVHGGIVTVLLDSLSGMCVLPTLAKAMQVATLDLRIDYLKPAAPAYDI
;
A
#
# COMPACT_ATOMS: atom_id res chain seq x y z
N MET A 1 19.32 -5.48 -10.64
CA MET A 1 18.83 -4.13 -10.28
C MET A 1 18.94 -3.99 -8.77
N GLU A 2 19.58 -2.95 -8.31
CA GLU A 2 19.58 -2.61 -6.90
C GLU A 2 18.27 -1.93 -6.55
N PHE A 3 17.64 -2.41 -5.48
CA PHE A 3 16.49 -1.73 -4.90
C PHE A 3 16.98 -0.79 -3.81
N ASP A 4 16.90 0.51 -4.06
CA ASP A 4 17.01 1.47 -2.98
C ASP A 4 15.65 2.06 -2.64
N LEU A 5 15.50 2.47 -1.39
CA LEU A 5 14.24 2.94 -0.86
C LEU A 5 13.74 4.18 -1.61
N GLU A 6 14.64 5.10 -1.94
CA GLU A 6 14.24 6.36 -2.60
C GLU A 6 13.72 6.13 -4.01
N ASN A 7 14.37 5.26 -4.78
CA ASN A 7 13.90 4.90 -6.11
C ASN A 7 12.54 4.21 -6.07
N LEU A 8 12.35 3.32 -5.10
CA LEU A 8 11.07 2.65 -4.91
C LEU A 8 9.97 3.65 -4.54
N ARG A 9 10.25 4.56 -3.62
CA ARG A 9 9.31 5.62 -3.23
C ARG A 9 8.89 6.47 -4.42
N GLN A 10 9.85 6.91 -5.24
CA GLN A 10 9.56 7.68 -6.44
C GLN A 10 8.70 6.90 -7.42
N MET A 11 9.04 5.64 -7.68
CA MET A 11 8.26 4.78 -8.56
C MET A 11 6.83 4.62 -8.06
N MET A 12 6.65 4.41 -6.77
CA MET A 12 5.34 4.19 -6.16
C MET A 12 4.50 5.45 -6.04
N THR A 13 5.12 6.62 -5.91
CA THR A 13 4.39 7.88 -5.79
C THR A 13 4.20 8.57 -7.14
N ALA A 14 5.27 8.75 -7.92
CA ALA A 14 5.23 9.46 -9.19
C ALA A 14 4.91 8.54 -10.37
N GLY A 15 5.36 7.30 -10.33
CA GLY A 15 5.18 6.34 -11.42
C GLY A 15 3.83 5.63 -11.45
N ILE A 16 3.10 5.61 -10.32
CA ILE A 16 1.77 5.00 -10.21
C ILE A 16 0.78 6.05 -9.73
N PRO A 17 0.00 6.67 -10.64
CA PRO A 17 -0.91 7.76 -10.29
C PRO A 17 -1.89 7.42 -9.16
N HIS A 18 -2.38 6.19 -9.11
CA HIS A 18 -3.30 5.76 -8.08
C HIS A 18 -2.65 5.77 -6.68
N MET A 19 -1.40 5.34 -6.58
CA MET A 19 -0.66 5.37 -5.31
C MET A 19 -0.40 6.79 -4.86
N ALA A 20 -0.06 7.68 -5.78
CA ALA A 20 0.08 9.11 -5.49
C ALA A 20 -1.24 9.71 -4.98
N ALA A 21 -2.37 9.33 -5.60
CA ALA A 21 -3.69 9.82 -5.23
C ALA A 21 -4.10 9.43 -3.81
N VAL A 22 -3.76 8.22 -3.37
CA VAL A 22 -4.09 7.77 -2.00
C VAL A 22 -3.02 8.15 -0.98
N GLY A 23 -1.89 8.67 -1.42
CA GLY A 23 -0.82 9.11 -0.52
C GLY A 23 0.00 7.99 0.09
N LEU A 24 0.13 6.86 -0.60
CA LEU A 24 0.96 5.75 -0.13
C LEU A 24 2.40 6.21 0.10
N ASP A 25 2.94 5.89 1.27
CA ASP A 25 4.33 6.17 1.63
C ASP A 25 5.02 4.88 2.06
N VAL A 26 6.11 4.54 1.38
CA VAL A 26 6.93 3.38 1.71
C VAL A 26 7.98 3.81 2.74
N MET A 27 7.90 3.23 3.93
CA MET A 27 8.79 3.56 5.05
C MET A 27 10.10 2.79 4.98
N SER A 28 10.03 1.51 4.63
CA SER A 28 11.19 0.64 4.49
C SER A 28 10.89 -0.55 3.60
N ILE A 29 11.91 -1.07 2.96
CA ILE A 29 11.84 -2.34 2.22
C ILE A 29 13.19 -3.05 2.30
N ASP A 30 13.15 -4.35 2.55
CA ASP A 30 14.32 -5.23 2.54
C ASP A 30 13.88 -6.68 2.23
N GLU A 31 14.78 -7.63 2.42
CA GLU A 31 14.51 -9.04 2.17
C GLU A 31 13.45 -9.62 3.10
N ASP A 32 13.27 -9.02 4.26
CA ASP A 32 12.33 -9.50 5.28
C ASP A 32 10.92 -8.95 5.09
N GLY A 33 10.77 -7.89 4.33
CA GLY A 33 9.45 -7.35 4.04
C GLY A 33 9.44 -5.87 3.69
N ILE A 34 8.24 -5.32 3.68
CA ILE A 34 7.98 -3.92 3.38
C ILE A 34 7.10 -3.32 4.47
N LEU A 35 7.45 -2.10 4.86
CA LEU A 35 6.62 -1.28 5.75
C LEU A 35 6.18 -0.04 4.99
N ALA A 36 4.88 0.17 4.94
CA ALA A 36 4.30 1.35 4.30
C ALA A 36 3.11 1.84 5.08
N ARG A 37 2.66 3.03 4.77
CA ARG A 37 1.45 3.61 5.36
C ARG A 37 0.68 4.41 4.32
N ILE A 38 -0.61 4.57 4.58
CA ILE A 38 -1.46 5.56 3.92
C ILE A 38 -1.92 6.52 5.02
N PRO A 39 -1.45 7.78 5.02
CA PRO A 39 -1.92 8.77 5.98
C PRO A 39 -3.42 9.00 5.86
N HIS A 40 -4.09 9.17 6.98
CA HIS A 40 -5.53 9.38 7.00
C HIS A 40 -5.95 10.64 6.23
N ARG A 41 -7.06 10.52 5.50
CA ARG A 41 -7.74 11.65 4.84
C ARG A 41 -9.25 11.51 5.05
N PRO A 42 -9.98 12.63 5.18
CA PRO A 42 -11.44 12.57 5.31
C PRO A 42 -12.13 11.85 4.15
N GLU A 43 -11.57 11.91 2.95
CA GLU A 43 -12.11 11.25 1.76
C GLU A 43 -12.07 9.72 1.85
N PHE A 44 -11.30 9.17 2.78
CA PHE A 44 -11.19 7.71 2.98
C PHE A 44 -12.27 7.14 3.88
N VAL A 45 -13.06 8.00 4.52
CA VAL A 45 -14.15 7.57 5.40
C VAL A 45 -15.24 6.87 4.59
N GLY A 46 -15.58 5.65 5.01
CA GLY A 46 -16.67 4.86 4.42
C GLY A 46 -17.99 5.06 5.13
N ASP A 47 -17.94 5.27 6.45
CA ASP A 47 -19.13 5.49 7.27
C ASP A 47 -19.04 6.89 7.92
N PRO A 48 -19.86 7.86 7.46
CA PRO A 48 -19.79 9.21 7.98
C PRO A 48 -20.26 9.33 9.43
N ASP A 49 -21.04 8.38 9.93
CA ASP A 49 -21.53 8.41 11.31
C ASP A 49 -20.46 7.98 12.32
N THR A 50 -19.59 7.05 11.95
CA THR A 50 -18.55 6.52 12.84
C THR A 50 -17.15 7.00 12.49
N GLY A 51 -16.92 7.45 11.25
CA GLY A 51 -15.60 7.82 10.74
C GLY A 51 -14.73 6.63 10.33
N VAL A 52 -15.29 5.43 10.34
CA VAL A 52 -14.57 4.21 9.95
C VAL A 52 -14.09 4.33 8.49
N VAL A 53 -12.84 3.97 8.25
CA VAL A 53 -12.21 4.04 6.94
C VAL A 53 -12.83 2.99 6.01
N HIS A 54 -13.09 3.39 4.76
CA HIS A 54 -13.61 2.48 3.75
C HIS A 54 -12.63 1.30 3.52
N GLY A 55 -13.17 0.08 3.53
CA GLY A 55 -12.36 -1.13 3.36
C GLY A 55 -11.57 -1.17 2.06
N GLY A 56 -12.01 -0.44 1.03
CA GLY A 56 -11.28 -0.31 -0.22
C GLY A 56 -9.89 0.28 -0.07
N ILE A 57 -9.68 1.19 0.89
CA ILE A 57 -8.35 1.76 1.17
C ILE A 57 -7.42 0.68 1.73
N VAL A 58 -7.91 -0.18 2.59
CA VAL A 58 -7.16 -1.34 3.11
C VAL A 58 -6.79 -2.29 1.97
N THR A 59 -7.72 -2.55 1.06
CA THR A 59 -7.50 -3.39 -0.12
C THR A 59 -6.42 -2.82 -1.02
N VAL A 60 -6.45 -1.52 -1.30
CA VAL A 60 -5.41 -0.84 -2.10
C VAL A 60 -4.03 -1.04 -1.47
N LEU A 61 -3.92 -0.84 -0.16
CA LEU A 61 -2.65 -0.98 0.54
C LEU A 61 -2.15 -2.43 0.49
N LEU A 62 -2.98 -3.39 0.84
CA LEU A 62 -2.59 -4.80 0.90
C LEU A 62 -2.22 -5.35 -0.48
N ASP A 63 -3.00 -5.03 -1.52
CA ASP A 63 -2.70 -5.47 -2.88
C ASP A 63 -1.37 -4.88 -3.37
N SER A 64 -1.17 -3.59 -3.19
CA SER A 64 0.04 -2.89 -3.62
C SER A 64 1.28 -3.41 -2.90
N LEU A 65 1.21 -3.58 -1.57
CA LEU A 65 2.35 -4.06 -0.78
C LEU A 65 2.68 -5.52 -1.07
N SER A 66 1.67 -6.35 -1.30
CA SER A 66 1.89 -7.77 -1.63
C SER A 66 2.67 -7.92 -2.93
N GLY A 67 2.37 -7.09 -3.93
CA GLY A 67 3.14 -7.07 -5.18
C GLY A 67 4.56 -6.54 -5.00
N MET A 68 4.70 -5.44 -4.23
CA MET A 68 6.01 -4.81 -4.03
C MET A 68 6.99 -5.65 -3.23
N CYS A 69 6.53 -6.35 -2.20
CA CYS A 69 7.43 -7.12 -1.33
C CYS A 69 8.13 -8.27 -2.05
N VAL A 70 7.62 -8.67 -3.22
CA VAL A 70 8.25 -9.71 -4.06
C VAL A 70 9.44 -9.17 -4.84
N LEU A 71 9.44 -7.89 -5.19
CA LEU A 71 10.44 -7.30 -6.09
C LEU A 71 11.90 -7.53 -5.65
N PRO A 72 12.26 -7.34 -4.37
CA PRO A 72 13.65 -7.58 -3.94
C PRO A 72 14.12 -9.03 -4.06
N THR A 73 13.19 -9.98 -4.18
CA THR A 73 13.51 -11.41 -4.28
C THR A 73 13.74 -11.87 -5.72
N LEU A 74 13.42 -11.01 -6.70
CA LEU A 74 13.56 -11.35 -8.11
C LEU A 74 15.00 -11.17 -8.59
N ALA A 75 15.45 -12.06 -9.48
CA ALA A 75 16.79 -12.00 -10.05
C ALA A 75 16.99 -10.80 -10.97
N LYS A 76 15.91 -10.27 -11.53
CA LYS A 76 15.91 -9.08 -12.41
C LYS A 76 14.61 -8.32 -12.26
N ALA A 77 14.62 -7.06 -12.68
CA ALA A 77 13.42 -6.23 -12.67
C ALA A 77 12.33 -6.86 -13.57
N MET A 78 11.15 -7.07 -12.99
CA MET A 78 9.98 -7.63 -13.67
C MET A 78 8.73 -6.94 -13.18
N GLN A 79 7.73 -6.89 -14.03
CA GLN A 79 6.40 -6.52 -13.59
C GLN A 79 5.75 -7.69 -12.85
N VAL A 80 5.00 -7.37 -11.81
CA VAL A 80 4.28 -8.33 -10.99
C VAL A 80 2.79 -7.99 -11.05
N ALA A 81 1.95 -9.01 -11.21
CA ALA A 81 0.50 -8.85 -11.22
C ALA A 81 -0.14 -9.83 -10.24
N THR A 82 -1.13 -9.35 -9.51
CA THR A 82 -1.89 -10.16 -8.57
C THR A 82 -2.78 -11.15 -9.32
N LEU A 83 -2.67 -12.43 -8.99
CA LEU A 83 -3.59 -13.46 -9.50
C LEU A 83 -4.86 -13.54 -8.66
N ASP A 84 -4.71 -13.49 -7.35
CA ASP A 84 -5.81 -13.59 -6.42
C ASP A 84 -5.41 -12.90 -5.10
N LEU A 85 -6.38 -12.26 -4.47
CA LEU A 85 -6.20 -11.61 -3.18
C LEU A 85 -7.42 -11.89 -2.32
N ARG A 86 -7.19 -12.45 -1.13
CA ARG A 86 -8.23 -12.61 -0.14
C ARG A 86 -7.94 -11.76 1.07
N ILE A 87 -8.94 -11.00 1.51
CA ILE A 87 -8.87 -10.16 2.71
C ILE A 87 -10.02 -10.54 3.63
N ASP A 88 -9.70 -10.87 4.87
CA ASP A 88 -10.70 -11.13 5.91
C ASP A 88 -10.70 -9.93 6.87
N TYR A 89 -11.78 -9.14 6.82
CA TYR A 89 -11.93 -7.95 7.65
C TYR A 89 -12.43 -8.33 9.04
N LEU A 90 -11.51 -8.46 9.99
CA LEU A 90 -11.84 -8.89 11.36
C LEU A 90 -12.30 -7.74 12.23
N LYS A 91 -11.86 -6.52 11.91
CA LYS A 91 -12.22 -5.28 12.62
C LYS A 91 -12.28 -4.13 11.63
N PRO A 92 -13.12 -3.11 11.90
CA PRO A 92 -13.09 -1.88 11.13
C PRO A 92 -11.73 -1.19 11.27
N ALA A 93 -11.29 -0.50 10.20
CA ALA A 93 -10.13 0.38 10.27
C ALA A 93 -10.49 1.58 11.17
N ALA A 94 -9.69 1.83 12.21
CA ALA A 94 -10.01 2.81 13.23
C ALA A 94 -10.11 4.24 12.64
N PRO A 95 -11.10 5.02 13.08
CA PRO A 95 -11.27 6.40 12.60
C PRO A 95 -10.04 7.27 12.91
N ALA A 96 -9.70 8.15 11.96
CA ALA A 96 -8.63 9.16 12.09
C ALA A 96 -7.22 8.63 12.29
N TYR A 97 -6.99 7.33 12.14
CA TYR A 97 -5.64 6.76 12.17
C TYR A 97 -5.14 6.46 10.76
N ASP A 98 -3.81 6.53 10.60
CA ASP A 98 -3.13 6.05 9.39
C ASP A 98 -3.22 4.53 9.31
N ILE A 99 -3.17 4.00 8.09
CA ILE A 99 -3.18 2.57 7.84
C ILE A 99 -1.77 2.09 7.51
#